data_f2a83ac2f8763edc7a24d8f91a3e1712
#
_entry.id   f2a83ac2f8763edc7a24d8f91a3e1712
#
_cell.length_a   1.000
_cell.length_b   1.000
_cell.length_c   1.000
_cell.angle_alpha   90.00
_cell.angle_beta   90.00
_cell.angle_gamma   90.00
#
_symmetry.space_group_name_H-M   'P 1'
#
loop_
_entity.id
_entity.type
_entity.pdbx_description
1 polymer ?
#
loop_
_entity_poly.entity_id
_entity_poly.type
_entity_poly.pdbx_seq_one_letter_code
_entity_poly.pdbx_strand_id
1 'polypeptide(L)'
;PFAPQPASLIDMIDEEEISIFGTSAKYIAALEKEGIVPRESHKLTHLKAILSTGSPLSHESFRYVYRDVKSDVCLSSISGGTDIVSCFALGNPNLPVYEGELQCFGLGMAVAIWNDAGQSVVGEKGELVCTKPFPSCPIAFWADENGEKFHAAYFDTYPNIWAHGDYGEVTANGGIVIHGRSDAVLNPGGV
;
A
#
# COMPACT_ATOMS: atom_id res chain seq x y z
N PRO A 1 -7.25 6.18 -16.83
CA PRO A 1 -8.27 5.27 -16.29
C PRO A 1 -9.70 5.83 -16.46
N PHE A 2 -9.88 7.13 -16.79
CA PHE A 2 -11.19 7.75 -16.96
C PHE A 2 -11.62 7.95 -18.41
N ALA A 3 -10.90 7.42 -19.36
CA ALA A 3 -11.25 7.45 -20.77
C ALA A 3 -11.57 6.03 -21.27
N PRO A 4 -12.64 5.84 -22.02
CA PRO A 4 -13.61 6.85 -22.49
C PRO A 4 -14.57 7.38 -21.42
N GLN A 5 -14.73 6.66 -20.29
CA GLN A 5 -15.58 7.04 -19.15
C GLN A 5 -14.98 6.54 -17.83
N PRO A 6 -15.37 7.12 -16.68
CA PRO A 6 -14.81 6.73 -15.37
C PRO A 6 -14.98 5.24 -15.02
N ALA A 7 -16.07 4.60 -15.45
CA ALA A 7 -16.35 3.20 -15.16
C ALA A 7 -15.63 2.19 -16.08
N SER A 8 -14.90 2.63 -17.10
CA SER A 8 -14.31 1.72 -18.11
C SER A 8 -13.44 0.60 -17.56
N LEU A 9 -12.75 0.81 -16.44
CA LEU A 9 -12.01 -0.28 -15.80
C LEU A 9 -12.93 -1.26 -15.05
N ILE A 10 -14.08 -0.80 -14.59
CA ILE A 10 -15.10 -1.66 -13.97
C ILE A 10 -15.77 -2.53 -15.03
N ASP A 11 -16.09 -1.94 -16.20
CA ASP A 11 -16.59 -2.69 -17.35
C ASP A 11 -15.62 -3.82 -17.72
N MET A 12 -14.33 -3.50 -17.85
CA MET A 12 -13.27 -4.47 -18.16
C MET A 12 -13.15 -5.57 -17.10
N ILE A 13 -13.27 -5.25 -15.80
CA ILE A 13 -13.21 -6.25 -14.72
C ILE A 13 -14.33 -7.28 -14.87
N ASP A 14 -15.53 -6.85 -15.21
CA ASP A 14 -16.69 -7.73 -15.35
C ASP A 14 -16.64 -8.52 -16.66
N GLU A 15 -16.32 -7.86 -17.78
CA GLU A 15 -16.26 -8.45 -19.12
C GLU A 15 -15.14 -9.49 -19.26
N GLU A 16 -13.96 -9.22 -18.71
CA GLU A 16 -12.78 -10.09 -18.77
C GLU A 16 -12.65 -11.05 -17.59
N GLU A 17 -13.68 -11.11 -16.73
CA GLU A 17 -13.73 -11.99 -15.55
C GLU A 17 -12.50 -11.87 -14.63
N ILE A 18 -12.02 -10.63 -14.42
CA ILE A 18 -10.81 -10.36 -13.66
C ILE A 18 -11.02 -10.73 -12.19
N SER A 19 -10.12 -11.52 -11.65
CA SER A 19 -10.18 -12.00 -10.27
C SER A 19 -9.42 -11.10 -9.28
N ILE A 20 -8.38 -10.41 -9.73
CA ILE A 20 -7.56 -9.50 -8.91
C ILE A 20 -7.40 -8.18 -9.67
N PHE A 21 -7.82 -7.10 -9.07
CA PHE A 21 -7.74 -5.77 -9.64
C PHE A 21 -6.77 -4.89 -8.84
N GLY A 22 -5.64 -4.52 -9.45
CA GLY A 22 -4.68 -3.58 -8.91
C GLY A 22 -4.96 -2.16 -9.38
N THR A 23 -5.03 -1.20 -8.44
CA THR A 23 -5.31 0.20 -8.76
C THR A 23 -4.68 1.16 -7.75
N SER A 24 -4.97 2.44 -7.86
CA SER A 24 -4.54 3.46 -6.90
C SER A 24 -5.69 3.90 -5.98
N ALA A 25 -5.34 4.34 -4.77
CA ALA A 25 -6.29 4.98 -3.86
C ALA A 25 -7.01 6.16 -4.53
N LYS A 26 -6.28 6.91 -5.37
CA LYS A 26 -6.83 8.04 -6.14
C LYS A 26 -7.92 7.62 -7.13
N TYR A 27 -7.79 6.45 -7.78
CA TYR A 27 -8.83 5.95 -8.68
C TYR A 27 -10.09 5.56 -7.92
N ILE A 28 -9.97 4.87 -6.79
CA ILE A 28 -11.10 4.49 -5.94
C ILE A 28 -11.85 5.74 -5.46
N ALA A 29 -11.12 6.73 -4.92
CA ALA A 29 -11.71 8.00 -4.48
C ALA A 29 -12.39 8.77 -5.61
N ALA A 30 -11.86 8.67 -6.84
CA ALA A 30 -12.48 9.33 -7.98
C ALA A 30 -13.78 8.66 -8.43
N LEU A 31 -13.87 7.32 -8.38
CA LEU A 31 -15.13 6.61 -8.63
C LEU A 31 -16.21 7.01 -7.63
N GLU A 32 -15.86 7.09 -6.35
CA GLU A 32 -16.76 7.55 -5.29
C GLU A 32 -17.25 8.98 -5.54
N LYS A 33 -16.31 9.89 -5.86
CA LYS A 33 -16.62 11.30 -6.14
C LYS A 33 -17.55 11.47 -7.34
N GLU A 34 -17.41 10.65 -8.37
CA GLU A 34 -18.28 10.64 -9.56
C GLU A 34 -19.62 9.93 -9.30
N GLY A 35 -19.84 9.42 -8.10
CA GLY A 35 -21.09 8.73 -7.73
C GLY A 35 -21.30 7.40 -8.45
N ILE A 36 -20.24 6.74 -8.90
CA ILE A 36 -20.33 5.46 -9.60
C ILE A 36 -20.58 4.35 -8.57
N VAL A 37 -21.62 3.55 -8.82
CA VAL A 37 -22.06 2.45 -7.95
C VAL A 37 -21.95 1.12 -8.72
N PRO A 38 -20.76 0.51 -8.83
CA PRO A 38 -20.54 -0.67 -9.65
C PRO A 38 -21.49 -1.84 -9.34
N ARG A 39 -21.81 -2.07 -8.08
CA ARG A 39 -22.71 -3.15 -7.65
C ARG A 39 -24.13 -3.09 -8.26
N GLU A 40 -24.56 -1.91 -8.73
CA GLU A 40 -25.88 -1.75 -9.35
C GLU A 40 -25.86 -2.05 -10.86
N SER A 41 -24.69 -1.93 -11.49
CA SER A 41 -24.51 -2.07 -12.94
C SER A 41 -23.72 -3.29 -13.37
N HIS A 42 -22.89 -3.88 -12.49
CA HIS A 42 -21.98 -4.99 -12.76
C HIS A 42 -22.17 -6.13 -11.76
N LYS A 43 -21.88 -7.34 -12.18
CA LYS A 43 -21.95 -8.52 -11.30
C LYS A 43 -20.65 -8.74 -10.51
N LEU A 44 -19.52 -8.46 -11.12
CA LEU A 44 -18.17 -8.63 -10.57
C LEU A 44 -17.95 -10.01 -9.91
N THR A 45 -18.53 -11.04 -10.50
CA THR A 45 -18.62 -12.40 -9.91
C THR A 45 -17.23 -12.99 -9.63
N HIS A 46 -16.27 -12.73 -10.54
CA HIS A 46 -14.92 -13.29 -10.47
C HIS A 46 -13.96 -12.44 -9.62
N LEU A 47 -14.30 -11.20 -9.32
CA LEU A 47 -13.45 -10.31 -8.53
C LEU A 47 -13.35 -10.80 -7.08
N LYS A 48 -12.13 -11.17 -6.66
CA LYS A 48 -11.79 -11.68 -5.32
C LYS A 48 -11.01 -10.69 -4.48
N ALA A 49 -10.15 -9.88 -5.12
CA ALA A 49 -9.32 -8.92 -4.43
C ALA A 49 -9.19 -7.60 -5.20
N ILE A 50 -9.14 -6.50 -4.45
CA ILE A 50 -8.77 -5.18 -4.93
C ILE A 50 -7.50 -4.77 -4.20
N LEU A 51 -6.44 -4.45 -4.94
CA LEU A 51 -5.17 -3.98 -4.40
C LEU A 51 -5.07 -2.47 -4.62
N SER A 52 -4.88 -1.70 -3.55
CA SER A 52 -4.77 -0.24 -3.60
C SER A 52 -3.38 0.21 -3.17
N THR A 53 -2.73 1.05 -3.99
CA THR A 53 -1.39 1.59 -3.72
C THR A 53 -1.24 3.03 -4.18
N GLY A 54 -0.02 3.58 -4.07
CA GLY A 54 0.36 4.92 -4.51
C GLY A 54 0.10 6.03 -3.48
N SER A 55 -0.81 5.81 -2.56
CA SER A 55 -1.05 6.63 -1.37
C SER A 55 -1.89 5.84 -0.36
N PRO A 56 -1.93 6.23 0.92
CA PRO A 56 -2.83 5.61 1.89
C PRO A 56 -4.28 5.65 1.41
N LEU A 57 -4.99 4.54 1.57
CA LEU A 57 -6.41 4.46 1.25
C LEU A 57 -7.23 5.09 2.38
N SER A 58 -8.12 6.02 2.06
CA SER A 58 -8.94 6.70 3.07
C SER A 58 -10.00 5.79 3.67
N HIS A 59 -10.44 6.08 4.89
CA HIS A 59 -11.55 5.37 5.55
C HIS A 59 -12.82 5.39 4.69
N GLU A 60 -13.14 6.52 4.07
CA GLU A 60 -14.28 6.68 3.16
C GLU A 60 -14.16 5.72 1.98
N SER A 61 -12.99 5.59 1.38
CA SER A 61 -12.76 4.68 0.26
C SER A 61 -12.90 3.21 0.65
N PHE A 62 -12.51 2.80 1.87
CA PHE A 62 -12.83 1.46 2.40
C PHE A 62 -14.34 1.23 2.43
N ARG A 63 -15.09 2.18 3.01
CA ARG A 63 -16.56 2.11 3.10
C ARG A 63 -17.22 2.08 1.73
N TYR A 64 -16.74 2.93 0.80
CA TYR A 64 -17.23 2.96 -0.56
C TYR A 64 -17.07 1.61 -1.26
N VAL A 65 -15.91 0.99 -1.18
CA VAL A 65 -15.69 -0.32 -1.83
C VAL A 65 -16.67 -1.37 -1.32
N TYR A 66 -16.86 -1.48 -0.02
CA TYR A 66 -17.76 -2.49 0.56
C TYR A 66 -19.24 -2.16 0.40
N ARG A 67 -19.58 -0.88 0.33
CA ARG A 67 -20.96 -0.43 0.11
C ARG A 67 -21.36 -0.47 -1.36
N ASP A 68 -20.53 0.07 -2.25
CA ASP A 68 -20.90 0.43 -3.61
C ASP A 68 -20.23 -0.41 -4.69
N VAL A 69 -19.09 -1.05 -4.41
CA VAL A 69 -18.38 -1.90 -5.38
C VAL A 69 -18.73 -3.37 -5.15
N LYS A 70 -18.24 -3.96 -4.05
CA LYS A 70 -18.46 -5.38 -3.76
C LYS A 70 -18.24 -5.68 -2.28
N SER A 71 -19.22 -6.33 -1.63
CA SER A 71 -19.19 -6.57 -0.19
C SER A 71 -18.35 -7.78 0.24
N ASP A 72 -18.06 -8.72 -0.67
CA ASP A 72 -17.33 -9.97 -0.42
C ASP A 72 -15.96 -10.01 -1.12
N VAL A 73 -15.30 -8.86 -1.23
CA VAL A 73 -13.97 -8.72 -1.82
C VAL A 73 -12.90 -8.51 -0.75
N CYS A 74 -11.69 -9.05 -0.95
CA CYS A 74 -10.54 -8.70 -0.12
C CYS A 74 -9.96 -7.36 -0.59
N LEU A 75 -10.23 -6.28 0.14
CA LEU A 75 -9.64 -4.97 -0.13
C LEU A 75 -8.30 -4.86 0.59
N SER A 76 -7.23 -4.81 -0.18
CA SER A 76 -5.86 -4.76 0.31
C SER A 76 -5.24 -3.41 0.00
N SER A 77 -5.11 -2.54 0.99
CA SER A 77 -4.18 -1.42 0.89
C SER A 77 -2.76 -1.95 1.02
N ILE A 78 -1.84 -1.49 0.17
CA ILE A 78 -0.46 -1.97 0.13
C ILE A 78 0.52 -0.81 0.18
N SER A 79 1.64 -0.99 0.88
CA SER A 79 2.76 -0.05 0.96
C SER A 79 4.06 -0.76 0.66
N GLY A 80 4.85 -0.16 -0.21
CA GLY A 80 6.15 -0.65 -0.66
C GLY A 80 6.79 0.36 -1.60
N GLY A 81 7.74 -0.07 -2.41
CA GLY A 81 8.42 0.80 -3.34
C GLY A 81 8.69 0.13 -4.68
N THR A 82 8.75 0.94 -5.73
CA THR A 82 9.18 0.49 -7.07
C THR A 82 10.59 -0.07 -7.03
N ASP A 83 11.44 0.51 -6.21
CA ASP A 83 12.83 0.14 -5.97
C ASP A 83 13.01 -1.26 -5.38
N ILE A 84 12.10 -1.70 -4.52
CA ILE A 84 12.15 -3.04 -3.90
C ILE A 84 11.35 -4.10 -4.67
N VAL A 85 10.58 -3.70 -5.69
CA VAL A 85 9.69 -4.59 -6.47
C VAL A 85 8.83 -5.49 -5.56
N SER A 86 8.40 -4.95 -4.42
CA SER A 86 7.69 -5.68 -3.38
C SER A 86 6.91 -4.73 -2.47
N CYS A 87 6.29 -5.28 -1.43
CA CYS A 87 5.57 -4.52 -0.42
C CYS A 87 6.11 -4.84 0.97
N PHE A 88 6.34 -3.81 1.78
CA PHE A 88 6.64 -3.96 3.20
C PHE A 88 5.38 -4.25 4.03
N ALA A 89 4.24 -3.74 3.60
CA ALA A 89 2.93 -4.06 4.18
C ALA A 89 1.92 -4.31 3.07
N LEU A 90 1.05 -5.30 3.24
CA LEU A 90 0.17 -5.78 2.18
C LEU A 90 -1.07 -6.49 2.73
N GLY A 91 -1.94 -6.94 1.83
CA GLY A 91 -3.13 -7.72 2.16
C GLY A 91 -2.85 -9.19 2.39
N ASN A 92 -3.77 -9.82 3.14
CA ASN A 92 -3.75 -11.26 3.38
C ASN A 92 -5.19 -11.78 3.37
N PRO A 93 -5.56 -12.69 2.44
CA PRO A 93 -6.94 -13.19 2.31
C PRO A 93 -7.41 -14.03 3.51
N ASN A 94 -6.50 -14.43 4.40
CA ASN A 94 -6.83 -15.19 5.62
C ASN A 94 -7.06 -14.31 6.85
N LEU A 95 -6.87 -12.99 6.73
CA LEU A 95 -7.06 -12.03 7.81
C LEU A 95 -8.26 -11.12 7.53
N PRO A 96 -8.93 -10.61 8.58
CA PRO A 96 -9.96 -9.59 8.40
C PRO A 96 -9.36 -8.31 7.82
N VAL A 97 -10.18 -7.56 7.10
CA VAL A 97 -9.85 -6.21 6.65
C VAL A 97 -10.40 -5.21 7.67
N TYR A 98 -9.52 -4.45 8.29
CA TYR A 98 -9.88 -3.34 9.15
C TYR A 98 -9.78 -2.03 8.37
N GLU A 99 -10.77 -1.16 8.56
CA GLU A 99 -10.83 0.13 7.89
C GLU A 99 -9.61 0.99 8.24
N GLY A 100 -8.88 1.45 7.22
CA GLY A 100 -7.68 2.28 7.39
C GLY A 100 -6.40 1.50 7.63
N GLU A 101 -6.44 0.16 7.76
CA GLU A 101 -5.27 -0.66 8.03
C GLU A 101 -4.81 -1.45 6.78
N LEU A 102 -3.51 -1.64 6.67
CA LEU A 102 -2.88 -2.67 5.86
C LEU A 102 -2.82 -3.93 6.72
N GLN A 103 -3.18 -5.10 6.17
CA GLN A 103 -3.50 -6.28 6.98
C GLN A 103 -2.29 -6.91 7.69
N CYS A 104 -1.11 -6.90 7.06
CA CYS A 104 0.09 -7.52 7.64
C CYS A 104 1.37 -7.04 6.96
N PHE A 105 2.51 -7.37 7.58
CA PHE A 105 3.82 -7.20 6.97
C PHE A 105 4.06 -8.21 5.83
N GLY A 106 4.88 -7.80 4.86
CA GLY A 106 5.25 -8.62 3.71
C GLY A 106 6.03 -9.87 4.10
N LEU A 107 5.71 -11.00 3.45
CA LEU A 107 6.43 -12.25 3.67
C LEU A 107 7.90 -12.12 3.24
N GLY A 108 8.81 -12.62 4.08
CA GLY A 108 10.25 -12.52 3.85
C GLY A 108 10.86 -11.16 4.20
N MET A 109 10.05 -10.23 4.71
CA MET A 109 10.47 -8.89 5.12
C MET A 109 10.46 -8.79 6.66
N ALA A 110 11.58 -8.44 7.27
CA ALA A 110 11.67 -8.22 8.73
C ALA A 110 11.30 -6.77 9.04
N VAL A 111 10.06 -6.39 8.76
CA VAL A 111 9.56 -5.02 8.91
C VAL A 111 9.22 -4.72 10.37
N ALA A 112 9.50 -3.50 10.78
CA ALA A 112 9.12 -2.96 12.09
C ALA A 112 8.82 -1.46 11.98
N ILE A 113 8.15 -0.92 12.97
CA ILE A 113 8.03 0.52 13.19
C ILE A 113 8.96 0.88 14.34
N TRP A 114 9.88 1.81 14.10
CA TRP A 114 10.87 2.24 15.07
C TRP A 114 10.64 3.67 15.52
N ASN A 115 10.79 3.89 16.82
CA ASN A 115 10.84 5.25 17.37
C ASN A 115 12.21 5.90 17.12
N ASP A 116 12.36 7.16 17.50
CA ASP A 116 13.61 7.93 17.33
C ASP A 116 14.81 7.33 18.07
N ALA A 117 14.57 6.48 19.06
CA ALA A 117 15.64 5.77 19.78
C ALA A 117 16.06 4.45 19.07
N GLY A 118 15.50 4.14 17.89
CA GLY A 118 15.78 2.90 17.16
C GLY A 118 15.19 1.64 17.80
N GLN A 119 14.10 1.79 18.52
CA GLN A 119 13.41 0.69 19.20
C GLN A 119 12.09 0.38 18.51
N SER A 120 11.78 -0.91 18.35
CA SER A 120 10.50 -1.36 17.79
C SER A 120 9.35 -1.01 18.72
N VAL A 121 8.30 -0.40 18.17
CA VAL A 121 7.12 0.04 18.91
C VAL A 121 5.83 -0.51 18.30
N VAL A 122 4.80 -0.63 19.15
CA VAL A 122 3.42 -1.02 18.76
C VAL A 122 2.46 -0.04 19.42
N GLY A 123 1.46 0.45 18.67
CA GLY A 123 0.54 1.47 19.15
C GLY A 123 1.15 2.87 19.23
N GLU A 124 2.33 3.05 18.69
CA GLU A 124 3.04 4.31 18.59
C GLU A 124 3.50 4.54 17.16
N LYS A 125 3.58 5.80 16.76
CA LYS A 125 4.05 6.19 15.43
C LYS A 125 5.57 6.19 15.37
N GLY A 126 6.09 5.80 14.21
CA GLY A 126 7.53 5.79 13.97
C GLY A 126 7.89 5.51 12.52
N GLU A 127 9.18 5.37 12.28
CA GLU A 127 9.75 5.08 10.96
C GLU A 127 9.54 3.62 10.58
N LEU A 128 9.08 3.36 9.35
CA LEU A 128 9.01 2.02 8.79
C LEU A 128 10.42 1.58 8.38
N VAL A 129 10.90 0.52 9.01
CA VAL A 129 12.22 -0.05 8.74
C VAL A 129 12.14 -1.52 8.36
N CYS A 130 13.11 -2.00 7.60
CA CYS A 130 13.36 -3.42 7.39
C CYS A 130 14.68 -3.81 8.04
N THR A 131 14.61 -4.62 9.10
CA THR A 131 15.73 -4.86 10.03
C THR A 131 16.67 -5.98 9.60
N LYS A 132 16.35 -6.65 8.48
CA LYS A 132 17.18 -7.72 7.90
C LYS A 132 17.20 -7.60 6.38
N PRO A 133 18.23 -8.15 5.70
CA PRO A 133 18.22 -8.29 4.25
C PRO A 133 16.97 -9.02 3.77
N PHE A 134 16.44 -8.61 2.63
CA PHE A 134 15.25 -9.19 2.03
C PHE A 134 15.49 -9.56 0.56
N PRO A 135 14.70 -10.50 -0.02
CA PRO A 135 15.01 -11.10 -1.32
C PRO A 135 15.09 -10.11 -2.49
N SER A 136 14.27 -9.07 -2.48
CA SER A 136 14.18 -8.06 -3.53
C SER A 136 14.92 -6.76 -3.20
N CYS A 137 15.86 -6.79 -2.23
CA CYS A 137 16.70 -5.64 -1.92
C CYS A 137 17.52 -5.24 -3.16
N PRO A 138 17.47 -3.98 -3.58
CA PRO A 138 18.33 -3.49 -4.65
C PRO A 138 19.81 -3.71 -4.32
N ILE A 139 20.61 -4.01 -5.33
CA ILE A 139 22.05 -4.25 -5.14
C ILE A 139 22.89 -2.98 -5.33
N ALA A 140 22.38 -2.02 -6.09
CA ALA A 140 23.03 -0.74 -6.37
C ALA A 140 22.05 0.21 -7.08
N PHE A 141 22.41 1.48 -7.15
CA PHE A 141 21.78 2.43 -8.05
C PHE A 141 22.57 2.54 -9.36
N TRP A 142 21.88 2.93 -10.42
CA TRP A 142 22.52 3.25 -11.69
C TRP A 142 23.44 4.48 -11.52
N ALA A 143 24.66 4.39 -12.08
CA ALA A 143 25.68 5.44 -11.97
C ALA A 143 26.01 5.85 -10.51
N ASP A 144 26.15 4.87 -9.62
CA ASP A 144 26.54 5.00 -8.22
C ASP A 144 27.67 4.00 -7.91
N GLU A 145 28.84 4.24 -8.54
CA GLU A 145 29.98 3.30 -8.55
C GLU A 145 30.53 2.98 -7.16
N ASN A 146 30.44 3.94 -6.23
CA ASN A 146 30.92 3.80 -4.84
C ASN A 146 29.76 3.47 -3.83
N GLY A 147 28.50 3.40 -4.30
CA GLY A 147 27.35 3.07 -3.47
C GLY A 147 26.90 4.17 -2.52
N GLU A 148 27.43 5.39 -2.64
CA GLU A 148 27.12 6.49 -1.72
C GLU A 148 25.66 6.92 -1.78
N LYS A 149 25.08 7.01 -3.00
CA LYS A 149 23.67 7.40 -3.15
C LYS A 149 22.73 6.33 -2.61
N PHE A 150 23.04 5.06 -2.87
CA PHE A 150 22.28 3.93 -2.36
C PHE A 150 22.31 3.90 -0.83
N HIS A 151 23.51 4.07 -0.25
CA HIS A 151 23.67 4.14 1.21
C HIS A 151 22.90 5.31 1.81
N ALA A 152 23.06 6.51 1.26
CA ALA A 152 22.36 7.71 1.74
C ALA A 152 20.83 7.60 1.65
N ALA A 153 20.31 6.91 0.63
CA ALA A 153 18.88 6.76 0.46
C ALA A 153 18.21 5.88 1.54
N TYR A 154 18.91 4.87 2.07
CA TYR A 154 18.26 3.85 2.89
C TYR A 154 18.93 3.55 4.23
N PHE A 155 20.20 3.92 4.43
CA PHE A 155 21.01 3.48 5.58
C PHE A 155 21.62 4.63 6.40
N ASP A 156 21.39 5.88 6.02
CA ASP A 156 21.91 7.04 6.78
C ASP A 156 21.19 7.24 8.10
N THR A 157 19.88 6.97 8.15
CA THR A 157 19.07 7.18 9.37
C THR A 157 19.43 6.17 10.45
N TYR A 158 19.55 4.91 10.08
CA TYR A 158 19.89 3.81 11.00
C TYR A 158 20.98 2.94 10.38
N PRO A 159 22.20 2.88 10.95
CA PRO A 159 23.30 2.10 10.36
C PRO A 159 22.93 0.62 10.11
N ASN A 160 23.08 0.18 8.88
CA ASN A 160 22.75 -1.18 8.39
C ASN A 160 21.28 -1.59 8.49
N ILE A 161 20.37 -0.66 8.70
CA ILE A 161 18.92 -0.89 8.73
C ILE A 161 18.29 -0.10 7.61
N TRP A 162 17.50 -0.75 6.78
CA TRP A 162 16.76 -0.10 5.71
C TRP A 162 15.66 0.79 6.30
N ALA A 163 15.79 2.10 6.16
CA ALA A 163 14.75 3.08 6.46
C ALA A 163 14.03 3.43 5.17
N HIS A 164 12.72 3.15 5.11
CA HIS A 164 11.97 3.29 3.85
C HIS A 164 11.51 4.72 3.58
N GLY A 165 11.50 5.56 4.58
CA GLY A 165 10.98 6.92 4.48
C GLY A 165 9.45 6.99 4.58
N ASP A 166 8.80 5.96 5.11
CA ASP A 166 7.39 5.94 5.46
C ASP A 166 7.20 6.04 6.98
N TYR A 167 6.24 6.85 7.41
CA TYR A 167 5.87 7.02 8.81
C TYR A 167 4.59 6.24 9.10
N GLY A 168 4.66 5.29 10.02
CA GLY A 168 3.57 4.36 10.26
C GLY A 168 3.39 3.96 11.71
N GLU A 169 2.45 3.07 11.94
CA GLU A 169 2.07 2.55 13.25
C GLU A 169 1.62 1.09 13.11
N VAL A 170 2.03 0.22 14.03
CA VAL A 170 1.43 -1.12 14.19
C VAL A 170 0.25 -1.00 15.13
N THR A 171 -0.93 -1.42 14.69
CA THR A 171 -2.17 -1.34 15.47
C THR A 171 -2.30 -2.49 16.47
N ALA A 172 -3.26 -2.37 17.38
CA ALA A 172 -3.62 -3.45 18.31
C ALA A 172 -4.17 -4.72 17.60
N ASN A 173 -4.66 -4.57 16.36
CA ASN A 173 -5.12 -5.69 15.53
C ASN A 173 -3.95 -6.43 14.84
N GLY A 174 -2.72 -5.90 14.95
CA GLY A 174 -1.54 -6.39 14.23
C GLY A 174 -1.46 -5.89 12.78
N GLY A 175 -2.38 -5.04 12.36
CA GLY A 175 -2.32 -4.31 11.09
C GLY A 175 -1.36 -3.13 11.14
N ILE A 176 -1.19 -2.46 10.01
CA ILE A 176 -0.31 -1.31 9.86
C ILE A 176 -1.08 -0.12 9.33
N VAL A 177 -0.91 1.03 9.93
CA VAL A 177 -1.38 2.32 9.38
C VAL A 177 -0.18 3.07 8.83
N ILE A 178 -0.24 3.50 7.58
CA ILE A 178 0.76 4.40 6.98
C ILE A 178 0.20 5.81 7.01
N HIS A 179 0.90 6.70 7.70
CA HIS A 179 0.51 8.10 7.85
C HIS A 179 1.02 9.00 6.73
N GLY A 180 2.02 8.56 5.98
CA GLY A 180 2.65 9.28 4.88
C GLY A 180 4.16 9.11 4.86
N ARG A 181 4.83 9.99 4.11
CA ARG A 181 6.30 10.02 4.06
C ARG A 181 6.89 10.66 5.30
N SER A 182 8.00 10.11 5.81
CA SER A 182 8.80 10.66 6.91
C SER A 182 9.90 11.61 6.42
N ASP A 183 10.33 11.47 5.15
CA ASP A 183 11.38 12.27 4.53
C ASP A 183 10.91 13.65 4.03
N ALA A 184 9.73 14.11 4.44
CA ALA A 184 9.10 15.38 4.09
C ALA A 184 8.92 15.63 2.58
N VAL A 185 9.00 14.59 1.75
CA VAL A 185 8.68 14.69 0.33
C VAL A 185 7.17 14.74 0.17
N LEU A 186 6.65 15.92 -0.12
CA LEU A 186 5.24 16.09 -0.47
C LEU A 186 4.97 15.39 -1.81
N ASN A 187 4.18 14.34 -1.78
CA ASN A 187 3.71 13.66 -2.98
C ASN A 187 2.18 13.85 -3.15
N PRO A 188 1.72 15.02 -3.67
CA PRO A 188 0.31 15.42 -3.65
C PRO A 188 -0.62 14.57 -4.51
N GLY A 189 -0.14 13.53 -5.14
CA GLY A 189 -0.95 12.72 -6.05
C GLY A 189 -0.62 11.24 -6.12
N GLY A 190 0.20 10.75 -5.20
CA GLY A 190 0.81 9.43 -5.35
C GLY A 190 1.90 9.44 -6.46
N VAL A 191 2.51 8.32 -6.68
CA VAL A 191 3.51 8.18 -7.75
C VAL A 191 2.85 8.36 -9.12
#